data_5c16056153ed9f3b10cc9c4c8f989663
#
_entry.id   5c16056153ed9f3b10cc9c4c8f989663
#
_cell.length_a   1.000
_cell.length_b   1.000
_cell.length_c   1.000
_cell.angle_alpha   90.00
_cell.angle_beta   90.00
_cell.angle_gamma   90.00
#
_symmetry.space_group_name_H-M   'P 1'
#
loop_
_entity.id
_entity.type
_entity.pdbx_description
1 polymer ?
#
loop_
_entity_poly.entity_id
_entity_poly.type
_entity_poly.pdbx_seq_one_letter_code
_entity_poly.pdbx_strand_id
1 'polypeptide(L)'
;MKALPSTKERFALALRELLESNSFESISVGDIVGLSGLSSRTFYNHFRDKNELLAYLYRITVEPLWYTDGKRNSLETFFTCCKDNFHYNGTLKGFGNALSYYGQNDLRSEIENKGVEDLVRLLKWNHFPGAITPELREVLRFFMCGITRYFEKYYLDSKTIQVDWLYTFWINCVPAYLAEYLVKEPE
;
A
#
# COMPACT_ATOMS: atom_id res chain seq x y z
N MET A 1 13.67 18.02 16.13
CA MET A 1 12.24 18.43 16.13
C MET A 1 11.59 17.82 14.89
N LYS A 2 10.54 16.99 15.06
CA LYS A 2 9.73 16.56 13.91
C LYS A 2 9.03 17.78 13.32
N ALA A 3 9.13 17.99 12.00
CA ALA A 3 8.40 19.07 11.35
C ALA A 3 6.87 18.88 11.58
N LEU A 4 6.17 19.99 11.69
CA LEU A 4 4.70 19.94 11.79
C LEU A 4 4.12 19.31 10.51
N PRO A 5 3.10 18.45 10.63
CA PRO A 5 2.51 17.80 9.47
C PRO A 5 1.91 18.85 8.52
N SER A 6 2.16 18.66 7.24
CA SER A 6 1.56 19.48 6.18
C SER A 6 0.02 19.36 6.18
N THR A 7 -0.66 20.26 5.49
CA THR A 7 -2.12 20.22 5.34
C THR A 7 -2.63 18.87 4.81
N LYS A 8 -1.95 18.30 3.80
CA LYS A 8 -2.29 16.98 3.25
C LYS A 8 -2.10 15.86 4.28
N GLU A 9 -1.00 15.90 5.02
CA GLU A 9 -0.73 14.91 6.07
C GLU A 9 -1.71 15.00 7.23
N ARG A 10 -2.20 16.19 7.59
CA ARG A 10 -3.24 16.33 8.62
C ARG A 10 -4.55 15.65 8.22
N PHE A 11 -4.98 15.78 6.97
CA PHE A 11 -6.14 15.04 6.46
C PHE A 11 -5.88 13.53 6.43
N ALA A 12 -4.68 13.11 6.01
CA ALA A 12 -4.31 11.69 5.96
C ALA A 12 -4.28 11.07 7.36
N LEU A 13 -3.77 11.77 8.37
CA LEU A 13 -3.77 11.33 9.76
C LEU A 13 -5.20 11.20 10.31
N ALA A 14 -6.08 12.17 10.01
CA ALA A 14 -7.48 12.11 10.39
C ALA A 14 -8.19 10.90 9.75
N LEU A 15 -7.99 10.68 8.45
CA LEU A 15 -8.55 9.50 7.78
C LEU A 15 -8.03 8.19 8.39
N ARG A 16 -6.73 8.10 8.67
CA ARG A 16 -6.12 6.91 9.31
C ARG A 16 -6.79 6.59 10.64
N GLU A 17 -6.97 7.60 11.49
CA GLU A 17 -7.60 7.45 12.81
C GLU A 17 -9.06 6.98 12.67
N LEU A 18 -9.83 7.58 11.75
CA LEU A 18 -11.21 7.15 11.48
C LEU A 18 -11.30 5.71 10.99
N LEU A 19 -10.35 5.26 10.15
CA LEU A 19 -10.30 3.90 9.62
C LEU A 19 -10.02 2.83 10.69
N GLU A 20 -9.49 3.19 11.85
CA GLU A 20 -9.27 2.22 12.94
C GLU A 20 -10.57 1.63 13.49
N SER A 21 -11.66 2.40 13.43
CA SER A 21 -12.93 2.02 14.05
C SER A 21 -14.12 2.00 13.09
N ASN A 22 -13.96 2.52 11.87
CA ASN A 22 -15.05 2.66 10.91
C ASN A 22 -14.70 1.99 9.57
N SER A 23 -15.73 1.52 8.86
CA SER A 23 -15.56 1.15 7.45
C SER A 23 -15.31 2.39 6.60
N PHE A 24 -14.50 2.27 5.55
CA PHE A 24 -14.22 3.39 4.66
C PHE A 24 -15.50 3.98 4.03
N GLU A 25 -16.47 3.12 3.73
CA GLU A 25 -17.76 3.55 3.16
C GLU A 25 -18.50 4.52 4.07
N SER A 26 -18.53 4.26 5.38
CA SER A 26 -19.23 5.07 6.37
C SER A 26 -18.55 6.40 6.68
N ILE A 27 -17.27 6.56 6.39
CA ILE A 27 -16.53 7.81 6.64
C ILE A 27 -16.91 8.84 5.58
N SER A 28 -17.36 10.02 6.03
CA SER A 28 -17.62 11.17 5.17
C SER A 28 -16.44 12.16 5.13
N VAL A 29 -16.42 13.03 4.12
CA VAL A 29 -15.46 14.16 4.10
C VAL A 29 -15.68 15.09 5.31
N GLY A 30 -16.93 15.20 5.78
CA GLY A 30 -17.25 15.97 6.99
C GLY A 30 -16.53 15.44 8.23
N ASP A 31 -16.50 14.12 8.42
CA ASP A 31 -15.80 13.49 9.55
C ASP A 31 -14.30 13.76 9.50
N ILE A 32 -13.69 13.62 8.30
CA ILE A 32 -12.26 13.88 8.08
C ILE A 32 -11.93 15.35 8.36
N VAL A 33 -12.75 16.27 7.88
CA VAL A 33 -12.61 17.72 8.11
C VAL A 33 -12.73 18.03 9.60
N GLY A 34 -13.76 17.49 10.27
CA GLY A 34 -13.98 17.68 11.70
C GLY A 34 -12.79 17.23 12.54
N LEU A 35 -12.28 16.03 12.27
CA LEU A 35 -11.14 15.47 13.03
C LEU A 35 -9.81 16.17 12.71
N SER A 36 -9.59 16.57 11.46
CA SER A 36 -8.35 17.27 11.05
C SER A 36 -8.25 18.69 11.60
N GLY A 37 -9.36 19.30 12.04
CA GLY A 37 -9.44 20.71 12.43
C GLY A 37 -9.20 21.68 11.27
N LEU A 38 -9.48 21.25 10.03
CA LEU A 38 -9.34 22.04 8.81
C LEU A 38 -10.74 22.31 8.20
N SER A 39 -10.82 23.13 7.12
CA SER A 39 -12.09 23.41 6.47
C SER A 39 -12.35 22.48 5.29
N SER A 40 -13.63 22.27 4.92
CA SER A 40 -14.03 21.56 3.70
C SER A 40 -13.45 22.22 2.45
N ARG A 41 -13.38 23.56 2.40
CA ARG A 41 -12.72 24.28 1.31
C ARG A 41 -11.25 23.90 1.19
N THR A 42 -10.56 23.78 2.32
CA THR A 42 -9.16 23.35 2.34
C THR A 42 -9.03 21.91 1.84
N PHE A 43 -9.97 21.03 2.22
CA PHE A 43 -9.99 19.65 1.72
C PHE A 43 -10.06 19.61 0.19
N TYR A 44 -11.07 20.25 -0.40
CA TYR A 44 -11.30 20.25 -1.84
C TYR A 44 -10.24 21.01 -2.66
N ASN A 45 -9.43 21.85 -2.02
CA ASN A 45 -8.23 22.41 -2.66
C ASN A 45 -7.10 21.39 -2.84
N HIS A 46 -7.11 20.28 -2.11
CA HIS A 46 -6.05 19.28 -2.11
C HIS A 46 -6.47 17.91 -2.64
N PHE A 47 -7.74 17.56 -2.49
CA PHE A 47 -8.30 16.25 -2.85
C PHE A 47 -9.70 16.42 -3.45
N ARG A 48 -9.97 15.71 -4.54
CA ARG A 48 -11.30 15.70 -5.18
C ARG A 48 -12.35 15.00 -4.31
N ASP A 49 -11.92 13.92 -3.64
CA ASP A 49 -12.77 13.08 -2.81
C ASP A 49 -11.95 12.31 -1.76
N LYS A 50 -12.63 11.53 -0.93
CA LYS A 50 -11.98 10.71 0.09
C LYS A 50 -11.16 9.54 -0.48
N ASN A 51 -11.42 9.10 -1.73
CA ASN A 51 -10.64 8.04 -2.36
C ASN A 51 -9.26 8.57 -2.75
N GLU A 52 -9.16 9.78 -3.28
CA GLU A 52 -7.88 10.42 -3.57
C GLU A 52 -7.06 10.64 -2.29
N LEU A 53 -7.70 11.00 -1.18
CA LEU A 53 -7.04 11.08 0.12
C LEU A 53 -6.56 9.71 0.60
N LEU A 54 -7.37 8.65 0.41
CA LEU A 54 -6.99 7.28 0.77
C LEU A 54 -5.78 6.80 -0.05
N ALA A 55 -5.77 7.05 -1.35
CA ALA A 55 -4.63 6.76 -2.22
C ALA A 55 -3.37 7.55 -1.78
N TYR A 56 -3.54 8.80 -1.37
CA TYR A 56 -2.45 9.59 -0.80
C TYR A 56 -1.94 8.99 0.52
N LEU A 57 -2.83 8.61 1.43
CA LEU A 57 -2.48 7.96 2.70
C LEU A 57 -1.70 6.66 2.44
N TYR A 58 -2.16 5.82 1.52
CA TYR A 58 -1.46 4.60 1.12
C TYR A 58 -0.04 4.92 0.63
N ARG A 59 0.11 5.87 -0.27
CA ARG A 59 1.41 6.25 -0.83
C ARG A 59 2.40 6.72 0.24
N ILE A 60 2.02 7.64 1.11
CA ILE A 60 2.93 8.15 2.16
C ILE A 60 3.27 7.11 3.23
N THR A 61 2.47 6.04 3.34
CA THR A 61 2.68 4.95 4.30
C THR A 61 3.53 3.84 3.70
N VAL A 62 3.26 3.43 2.47
CA VAL A 62 3.85 2.24 1.85
C VAL A 62 5.07 2.57 0.99
N GLU A 63 5.07 3.72 0.30
CA GLU A 63 6.20 4.09 -0.59
C GLU A 63 7.55 4.17 0.14
N PRO A 64 7.65 4.70 1.38
CA PRO A 64 8.91 4.70 2.13
C PRO A 64 9.45 3.30 2.43
N LEU A 65 8.58 2.28 2.51
CA LEU A 65 8.99 0.90 2.82
C LEU A 65 9.78 0.23 1.68
N TRP A 66 9.73 0.82 0.48
CA TRP A 66 10.55 0.40 -0.64
C TRP A 66 12.02 0.84 -0.56
N TYR A 67 12.39 1.58 0.49
CA TYR A 67 13.73 2.13 0.62
C TYR A 67 14.29 1.96 2.03
N THR A 68 15.55 1.51 2.14
CA THR A 68 16.32 1.51 3.37
C THR A 68 17.64 2.21 3.10
N ASP A 69 17.99 3.22 3.90
CA ASP A 69 19.21 4.00 3.77
C ASP A 69 19.45 4.57 2.35
N GLY A 70 18.36 4.96 1.68
CA GLY A 70 18.39 5.50 0.32
C GLY A 70 18.56 4.46 -0.79
N LYS A 71 18.65 3.17 -0.44
CA LYS A 71 18.68 2.05 -1.38
C LYS A 71 17.28 1.46 -1.53
N ARG A 72 16.98 0.95 -2.72
CA ARG A 72 15.72 0.28 -2.98
C ARG A 72 15.75 -1.14 -2.40
N ASN A 73 14.70 -1.49 -1.69
CA ASN A 73 14.52 -2.80 -1.07
C ASN A 73 14.08 -3.85 -2.10
N SER A 74 14.56 -5.08 -1.93
CA SER A 74 13.97 -6.28 -2.55
C SER A 74 12.56 -6.52 -2.03
N LEU A 75 11.83 -7.48 -2.63
CA LEU A 75 10.53 -7.89 -2.11
C LEU A 75 10.63 -8.48 -0.71
N GLU A 76 11.68 -9.23 -0.41
CA GLU A 76 11.88 -9.81 0.92
C GLU A 76 12.06 -8.72 1.99
N THR A 77 12.92 -7.74 1.72
CA THR A 77 13.13 -6.60 2.62
C THR A 77 11.88 -5.72 2.70
N PHE A 78 11.22 -5.44 1.57
CA PHE A 78 9.97 -4.68 1.55
C PHE A 78 8.89 -5.34 2.43
N PHE A 79 8.68 -6.65 2.30
CA PHE A 79 7.68 -7.36 3.13
C PHE A 79 8.09 -7.40 4.61
N THR A 80 9.38 -7.49 4.91
CA THR A 80 9.89 -7.38 6.29
C THR A 80 9.57 -6.00 6.87
N CYS A 81 9.84 -4.92 6.13
CA CYS A 81 9.47 -3.56 6.52
C CYS A 81 7.95 -3.39 6.69
N CYS A 82 7.16 -4.00 5.80
CA CYS A 82 5.71 -4.02 5.94
C CYS A 82 5.29 -4.69 7.25
N LYS A 83 5.80 -5.88 7.54
CA LYS A 83 5.51 -6.62 8.77
C LYS A 83 5.77 -5.79 10.01
N ASP A 84 6.95 -5.18 10.10
CA ASP A 84 7.34 -4.37 11.26
C ASP A 84 6.43 -3.15 11.44
N ASN A 85 6.08 -2.47 10.35
CA ASN A 85 5.16 -1.33 10.40
C ASN A 85 3.72 -1.75 10.73
N PHE A 86 3.32 -2.92 10.33
CA PHE A 86 1.98 -3.45 10.54
C PHE A 86 1.71 -3.86 11.97
N HIS A 87 2.68 -4.45 12.65
CA HIS A 87 2.55 -4.81 14.06
C HIS A 87 2.53 -3.59 14.98
N TYR A 88 3.27 -2.53 14.64
CA TYR A 88 3.47 -1.39 15.56
C TYR A 88 2.50 -0.22 15.37
N ASN A 89 1.84 -0.07 14.21
CA ASN A 89 1.13 1.18 13.89
C ASN A 89 -0.38 1.07 13.64
N GLY A 90 -1.01 -0.10 13.74
CA GLY A 90 -2.46 -0.24 13.51
C GLY A 90 -2.94 0.10 12.07
N THR A 91 -2.06 0.68 11.27
CA THR A 91 -2.36 1.22 9.92
C THR A 91 -2.92 0.18 8.96
N LEU A 92 -2.57 -1.09 9.16
CA LEU A 92 -3.11 -2.20 8.36
C LEU A 92 -4.58 -2.46 8.60
N LYS A 93 -5.04 -2.33 9.83
CA LYS A 93 -6.47 -2.49 10.12
C LYS A 93 -7.27 -1.49 9.28
N GLY A 94 -6.80 -0.25 9.22
CA GLY A 94 -7.41 0.80 8.42
C GLY A 94 -7.43 0.47 6.93
N PHE A 95 -6.31 0.00 6.36
CA PHE A 95 -6.28 -0.40 4.95
C PHE A 95 -7.12 -1.65 4.66
N GLY A 96 -7.14 -2.63 5.56
CA GLY A 96 -8.03 -3.78 5.43
C GLY A 96 -9.50 -3.36 5.36
N ASN A 97 -9.94 -2.45 6.21
CA ASN A 97 -11.30 -1.89 6.16
C ASN A 97 -11.57 -1.13 4.84
N ALA A 98 -10.54 -0.51 4.25
CA ALA A 98 -10.68 0.21 2.99
C ALA A 98 -10.66 -0.71 1.76
N LEU A 99 -10.00 -1.87 1.83
CA LEU A 99 -9.97 -2.85 0.73
C LEU A 99 -11.31 -3.52 0.48
N SER A 100 -12.20 -3.57 1.47
CA SER A 100 -13.56 -4.10 1.31
C SER A 100 -14.50 -3.16 0.54
N TYR A 101 -14.07 -1.91 0.30
CA TYR A 101 -14.83 -0.96 -0.52
C TYR A 101 -14.57 -1.19 -2.01
N TYR A 102 -15.65 -1.41 -2.77
CA TYR A 102 -15.64 -1.58 -4.23
C TYR A 102 -16.32 -0.35 -4.88
N GLY A 103 -15.52 0.57 -5.37
CA GLY A 103 -15.99 1.79 -6.02
C GLY A 103 -15.04 2.29 -7.10
N GLN A 104 -15.37 3.43 -7.71
CA GLN A 104 -14.42 4.09 -8.61
C GLN A 104 -13.20 4.57 -7.81
N ASN A 105 -11.99 4.31 -8.34
CA ASN A 105 -10.71 4.64 -7.71
C ASN A 105 -10.56 4.01 -6.32
N ASP A 106 -10.96 2.74 -6.18
CA ASP A 106 -10.78 2.00 -4.94
C ASP A 106 -9.28 1.77 -4.62
N LEU A 107 -9.01 1.55 -3.34
CA LEU A 107 -7.63 1.33 -2.85
C LEU A 107 -6.97 0.12 -3.51
N ARG A 108 -7.74 -0.91 -3.88
CA ARG A 108 -7.21 -2.11 -4.53
C ARG A 108 -6.59 -1.78 -5.88
N SER A 109 -7.31 -1.06 -6.72
CA SER A 109 -6.82 -0.62 -8.03
C SER A 109 -5.56 0.25 -7.91
N GLU A 110 -5.50 1.11 -6.89
CA GLU A 110 -4.28 1.91 -6.60
C GLU A 110 -3.11 1.02 -6.19
N ILE A 111 -3.32 0.05 -5.28
CA ILE A 111 -2.28 -0.89 -4.84
C ILE A 111 -1.76 -1.73 -6.01
N GLU A 112 -2.67 -2.29 -6.83
CA GLU A 112 -2.31 -3.13 -7.96
C GLU A 112 -1.52 -2.36 -9.01
N ASN A 113 -1.99 -1.19 -9.42
CA ASN A 113 -1.32 -0.37 -10.42
C ASN A 113 0.03 0.14 -9.91
N LYS A 114 0.07 0.66 -8.69
CA LYS A 114 1.30 1.16 -8.08
C LYS A 114 2.31 0.03 -7.85
N GLY A 115 1.84 -1.13 -7.38
CA GLY A 115 2.66 -2.30 -7.17
C GLY A 115 3.31 -2.80 -8.45
N VAL A 116 2.60 -2.83 -9.58
CA VAL A 116 3.19 -3.17 -10.89
C VAL A 116 4.32 -2.20 -11.25
N GLU A 117 4.10 -0.89 -11.08
CA GLU A 117 5.14 0.10 -11.37
C GLU A 117 6.37 -0.04 -10.44
N ASP A 118 6.14 -0.37 -9.17
CA ASP A 118 7.22 -0.57 -8.21
C ASP A 118 8.02 -1.85 -8.53
N LEU A 119 7.36 -2.94 -8.93
CA LEU A 119 8.04 -4.15 -9.39
C LEU A 119 8.83 -3.92 -10.69
N VAL A 120 8.28 -3.16 -11.64
CA VAL A 120 9.01 -2.77 -12.86
C VAL A 120 10.24 -1.94 -12.53
N ARG A 121 10.14 -1.01 -11.58
CA ARG A 121 11.29 -0.22 -11.11
C ARG A 121 12.34 -1.12 -10.46
N LEU A 122 11.92 -2.11 -9.67
CA LEU A 122 12.81 -3.06 -9.02
C LEU A 122 13.55 -3.93 -10.05
N LEU A 123 12.84 -4.46 -11.08
CA LEU A 123 13.46 -5.19 -12.18
C LEU A 123 14.53 -4.36 -12.90
N LYS A 124 14.22 -3.10 -13.20
CA LYS A 124 15.19 -2.19 -13.84
C LYS A 124 16.38 -1.90 -12.93
N TRP A 125 16.14 -1.71 -11.66
CA TRP A 125 17.18 -1.45 -10.67
C TRP A 125 18.15 -2.62 -10.56
N ASN A 126 17.63 -3.85 -10.58
CA ASN A 126 18.41 -5.08 -10.48
C ASN A 126 18.87 -5.60 -11.85
N HIS A 127 18.93 -4.72 -12.86
CA HIS A 127 19.48 -5.03 -14.19
C HIS A 127 18.81 -6.24 -14.88
N PHE A 128 17.50 -6.43 -14.68
CA PHE A 128 16.76 -7.48 -15.42
C PHE A 128 17.04 -7.40 -16.91
N PRO A 129 17.57 -8.48 -17.54
CA PRO A 129 18.05 -8.43 -18.92
C PRO A 129 16.92 -8.43 -19.97
N GLY A 130 15.71 -8.78 -19.55
CA GLY A 130 14.55 -8.86 -20.43
C GLY A 130 13.90 -7.49 -20.68
N ALA A 131 13.18 -7.38 -21.79
CA ALA A 131 12.36 -6.20 -22.07
C ALA A 131 11.14 -6.16 -21.10
N ILE A 132 10.76 -4.97 -20.69
CA ILE A 132 9.50 -4.74 -19.94
C ILE A 132 8.35 -4.68 -20.95
N THR A 133 7.92 -5.84 -21.39
CA THR A 133 6.82 -5.96 -22.36
C THR A 133 5.43 -5.81 -21.69
N PRO A 134 4.38 -5.56 -22.49
CA PRO A 134 3.00 -5.59 -21.98
C PRO A 134 2.67 -6.93 -21.29
N GLU A 135 3.11 -8.05 -21.84
CA GLU A 135 2.87 -9.40 -21.28
C GLU A 135 3.54 -9.56 -19.93
N LEU A 136 4.78 -9.08 -19.76
CA LEU A 136 5.46 -9.09 -18.47
C LEU A 136 4.69 -8.23 -17.44
N ARG A 137 4.16 -7.08 -17.86
CA ARG A 137 3.34 -6.25 -16.98
C ARG A 137 2.06 -6.97 -16.53
N GLU A 138 1.43 -7.78 -17.40
CA GLU A 138 0.28 -8.59 -17.01
C GLU A 138 0.66 -9.72 -16.03
N VAL A 139 1.83 -10.33 -16.16
CA VAL A 139 2.35 -11.28 -15.15
C VAL A 139 2.51 -10.59 -13.78
N LEU A 140 3.11 -9.40 -13.75
CA LEU A 140 3.27 -8.62 -12.52
C LEU A 140 1.90 -8.18 -11.95
N ARG A 141 0.95 -7.82 -12.81
CA ARG A 141 -0.41 -7.48 -12.41
C ARG A 141 -1.13 -8.67 -11.77
N PHE A 142 -1.04 -9.85 -12.38
CA PHE A 142 -1.61 -11.08 -11.82
C PHE A 142 -1.04 -11.37 -10.42
N PHE A 143 0.27 -11.21 -10.25
CA PHE A 143 0.92 -11.34 -8.95
C PHE A 143 0.38 -10.32 -7.93
N MET A 144 0.26 -9.05 -8.31
CA MET A 144 -0.29 -8.00 -7.43
C MET A 144 -1.77 -8.23 -7.08
N CYS A 145 -2.59 -8.64 -8.05
CA CYS A 145 -4.00 -9.03 -7.78
C CYS A 145 -4.09 -10.19 -6.80
N GLY A 146 -3.20 -11.18 -6.90
CA GLY A 146 -3.08 -12.26 -5.93
C GLY A 146 -2.78 -11.75 -4.53
N ILE A 147 -1.77 -10.89 -4.39
CA ILE A 147 -1.38 -10.30 -3.11
C ILE A 147 -2.56 -9.53 -2.48
N THR A 148 -3.17 -8.61 -3.22
CA THR A 148 -4.26 -7.76 -2.69
C THR A 148 -5.48 -8.58 -2.29
N ARG A 149 -5.85 -9.57 -3.11
CA ARG A 149 -7.01 -10.43 -2.83
C ARG A 149 -6.80 -11.36 -1.64
N TYR A 150 -5.62 -11.94 -1.52
CA TYR A 150 -5.28 -12.77 -0.35
C TYR A 150 -5.17 -11.94 0.92
N PHE A 151 -4.56 -10.75 0.85
CA PHE A 151 -4.49 -9.85 1.97
C PHE A 151 -5.89 -9.46 2.47
N GLU A 152 -6.79 -9.05 1.57
CA GLU A 152 -8.18 -8.75 1.90
C GLU A 152 -8.86 -9.95 2.57
N LYS A 153 -8.81 -11.13 1.93
CA LYS A 153 -9.45 -12.34 2.44
C LYS A 153 -8.96 -12.68 3.86
N TYR A 154 -7.65 -12.73 4.05
CA TYR A 154 -7.08 -13.08 5.36
C TYR A 154 -7.32 -12.01 6.40
N TYR A 155 -7.35 -10.75 6.01
CA TYR A 155 -7.66 -9.66 6.91
C TYR A 155 -9.12 -9.70 7.39
N LEU A 156 -10.06 -10.03 6.50
CA LEU A 156 -11.49 -10.09 6.83
C LEU A 156 -11.88 -11.39 7.57
N ASP A 157 -11.28 -12.52 7.19
CA ASP A 157 -11.66 -13.85 7.69
C ASP A 157 -10.98 -14.22 9.03
N SER A 158 -9.81 -13.67 9.31
CA SER A 158 -9.07 -14.07 10.50
C SER A 158 -8.66 -12.89 11.38
N LYS A 159 -9.12 -12.92 12.62
CA LYS A 159 -8.61 -12.03 13.65
C LYS A 159 -7.13 -12.27 13.99
N THR A 160 -6.49 -13.25 13.36
CA THR A 160 -5.08 -13.65 13.56
C THR A 160 -4.44 -14.11 12.26
N ILE A 161 -3.95 -13.16 11.46
CA ILE A 161 -3.07 -13.51 10.34
C ILE A 161 -1.69 -13.86 10.92
N GLN A 162 -1.19 -15.07 10.58
CA GLN A 162 0.23 -15.34 10.70
C GLN A 162 0.93 -14.61 9.55
N VAL A 163 1.31 -13.37 9.78
CA VAL A 163 1.87 -12.45 8.77
C VAL A 163 3.12 -13.06 8.13
N ASP A 164 3.95 -13.77 8.91
CA ASP A 164 5.14 -14.46 8.41
C ASP A 164 4.82 -15.51 7.34
N TRP A 165 3.78 -16.32 7.56
CA TRP A 165 3.35 -17.29 6.57
C TRP A 165 2.87 -16.61 5.28
N LEU A 166 2.11 -15.52 5.39
CA LEU A 166 1.57 -14.81 4.25
C LEU A 166 2.67 -14.22 3.37
N TYR A 167 3.69 -13.60 3.96
CA TYR A 167 4.81 -13.05 3.21
C TYR A 167 5.68 -14.13 2.56
N THR A 168 5.96 -15.21 3.28
CA THR A 168 6.67 -16.37 2.71
C THR A 168 5.87 -16.96 1.54
N PHE A 169 4.56 -17.07 1.68
CA PHE A 169 3.69 -17.53 0.61
C PHE A 169 3.77 -16.63 -0.63
N TRP A 170 3.68 -15.30 -0.46
CA TRP A 170 3.75 -14.36 -1.59
C TRP A 170 5.10 -14.40 -2.30
N ILE A 171 6.21 -14.47 -1.55
CA ILE A 171 7.56 -14.62 -2.13
C ILE A 171 7.66 -15.90 -2.98
N ASN A 172 7.11 -17.01 -2.51
CA ASN A 172 7.10 -18.26 -3.25
C ASN A 172 6.19 -18.25 -4.48
N CYS A 173 5.25 -17.31 -4.58
CA CYS A 173 4.42 -17.11 -5.76
C CYS A 173 5.08 -16.25 -6.85
N VAL A 174 6.25 -15.67 -6.60
CA VAL A 174 7.01 -14.92 -7.62
C VAL A 174 7.44 -15.89 -8.71
N PRO A 175 7.21 -15.59 -10.01
CA PRO A 175 7.69 -16.45 -11.10
C PRO A 175 9.20 -16.70 -11.00
N ALA A 176 9.63 -17.96 -11.14
CA ALA A 176 11.01 -18.35 -10.91
C ALA A 176 12.06 -17.53 -11.71
N TYR A 177 11.73 -17.18 -12.96
CA TYR A 177 12.61 -16.37 -13.81
C TYR A 177 12.73 -14.89 -13.39
N LEU A 178 11.87 -14.42 -12.47
CA LEU A 178 11.92 -13.09 -11.90
C LEU A 178 12.46 -13.08 -10.48
N ALA A 179 12.58 -14.24 -9.83
CA ALA A 179 12.88 -14.33 -8.41
C ALA A 179 14.24 -13.72 -8.03
N GLU A 180 15.27 -13.94 -8.86
CA GLU A 180 16.61 -13.36 -8.61
C GLU A 180 16.63 -11.83 -8.70
N TYR A 181 15.68 -11.23 -9.46
CA TYR A 181 15.61 -9.77 -9.64
C TYR A 181 14.62 -9.09 -8.71
N LEU A 182 13.70 -9.84 -8.10
CA LEU A 182 12.65 -9.26 -7.28
C LEU A 182 12.78 -9.61 -5.79
N VAL A 183 13.24 -10.84 -5.47
CA VAL A 183 13.12 -11.39 -4.11
C VAL A 183 14.29 -10.99 -3.23
N LYS A 184 15.52 -11.16 -3.71
CA LYS A 184 16.73 -10.94 -2.91
C LYS A 184 17.38 -9.60 -3.23
N GLU A 185 18.13 -9.07 -2.25
CA GLU A 185 19.01 -7.95 -2.50
C GLU A 185 20.09 -8.35 -3.52
N PRO A 186 20.46 -7.47 -4.45
CA PRO A 186 21.59 -7.70 -5.34
C PRO A 186 22.89 -7.81 -4.51
N GLU A 187 23.73 -8.75 -4.88
CA GLU A 187 25.08 -8.92 -4.29
C GLU A 187 25.97 -7.70 -4.53
#